data_614f81fcb13db5027c210ff8fa37dd7d
#
_entry.id   614f81fcb13db5027c210ff8fa37dd7d
#
_cell.length_a   1.000
_cell.length_b   1.000
_cell.length_c   1.000
_cell.angle_alpha   90.00
_cell.angle_beta   90.00
_cell.angle_gamma   90.00
#
_symmetry.space_group_name_H-M   'P 1'
#
loop_
_entity.id
_entity.type
_entity.pdbx_description
1 polymer ?
#
loop_
_entity_poly.entity_id
_entity_poly.type
_entity_poly.pdbx_seq_one_letter_code
_entity_poly.pdbx_strand_id
1 'polypeptide(L)'
;LYCRHSLVRSMALIVRKYGGSSVTRSDQIISIANQAKQTIERGDKLVLVVSARQGRTDHLIEMAKMVSDNPSKSAMDRLISIGEDVSCAWLAIALEALGIPCETMSGIQAGIITDANFGNANIIEIHSQEISRVLGENKIPIVAGFQGVTRNGELTTLGRGGSDVTAVAIASELSADICEICGDVDGVY
;
A
#
# COMPACT_ATOMS: atom_id res chain seq x y z
N LEU A 1 27.10 10.81 41.03
CA LEU A 1 27.03 10.02 39.77
C LEU A 1 25.57 9.94 39.31
N TYR A 2 25.18 10.82 38.39
CA TYR A 2 23.87 10.73 37.75
C TYR A 2 23.98 9.74 36.59
N CYS A 3 23.46 8.54 36.77
CA CYS A 3 23.26 7.59 35.68
C CYS A 3 22.07 8.10 34.82
N ARG A 4 22.35 8.73 33.67
CA ARG A 4 21.32 9.00 32.65
C ARG A 4 20.97 7.65 32.03
N HIS A 5 19.85 7.07 32.43
CA HIS A 5 19.22 6.01 31.66
C HIS A 5 18.77 6.66 30.35
N SER A 6 19.57 6.52 29.29
CA SER A 6 19.06 6.70 27.94
C SER A 6 18.01 5.62 27.72
N LEU A 7 16.75 5.99 27.72
CA LEU A 7 15.68 5.14 27.21
C LEU A 7 16.08 4.81 25.76
N VAL A 8 16.60 3.61 25.53
CA VAL A 8 16.78 3.07 24.19
C VAL A 8 15.37 2.92 23.65
N ARG A 9 14.98 3.84 22.78
CA ARG A 9 13.72 3.75 22.04
C ARG A 9 13.77 2.45 21.22
N SER A 10 12.85 1.52 21.45
CA SER A 10 12.72 0.33 20.62
C SER A 10 12.34 0.76 19.20
N MET A 11 12.96 0.15 18.21
CA MET A 11 12.60 0.28 16.79
C MET A 11 11.17 -0.20 16.60
N ALA A 12 10.31 0.66 16.06
CA ALA A 12 8.93 0.32 15.75
C ALA A 12 8.78 -0.13 14.29
N LEU A 13 7.85 -1.08 14.04
CA LEU A 13 7.36 -1.42 12.72
C LEU A 13 6.06 -0.65 12.46
N ILE A 14 6.06 0.20 11.45
CA ILE A 14 4.94 1.06 11.08
C ILE A 14 4.41 0.63 9.72
N VAL A 15 3.11 0.39 9.63
CA VAL A 15 2.40 0.28 8.35
C VAL A 15 1.66 1.59 8.11
N ARG A 16 1.96 2.28 7.02
CA ARG A 16 1.36 3.58 6.72
C ARG A 16 0.68 3.57 5.36
N LYS A 17 -0.61 3.91 5.33
CA LYS A 17 -1.40 3.97 4.11
C LYS A 17 -1.65 5.40 3.69
N TYR A 18 -1.52 5.67 2.39
CA TYR A 18 -1.89 6.95 1.78
C TYR A 18 -3.06 6.78 0.80
N GLY A 19 -4.11 7.59 0.99
CA GLY A 19 -5.31 7.62 0.15
C GLY A 19 -5.07 8.29 -1.20
N GLY A 20 -6.00 8.13 -2.13
CA GLY A 20 -5.90 8.64 -3.50
C GLY A 20 -5.74 10.17 -3.58
N SER A 21 -6.39 10.93 -2.68
CA SER A 21 -6.24 12.39 -2.58
C SER A 21 -4.83 12.82 -2.17
N SER A 22 -4.12 11.98 -1.42
CA SER A 22 -2.76 12.24 -0.94
C SER A 22 -1.67 11.91 -1.96
N VAL A 23 -1.99 11.23 -3.07
CA VAL A 23 -1.03 10.78 -4.09
C VAL A 23 -1.35 11.36 -5.48
N THR A 24 -2.01 12.53 -5.52
CA THR A 24 -2.51 13.12 -6.78
C THR A 24 -1.49 13.99 -7.47
N ARG A 25 -0.62 14.71 -6.73
CA ARG A 25 0.34 15.69 -7.25
C ARG A 25 1.77 15.33 -6.85
N SER A 26 2.74 15.83 -7.63
CA SER A 26 4.17 15.56 -7.39
C SER A 26 4.66 16.10 -6.05
N ASP A 27 4.18 17.26 -5.60
CA ASP A 27 4.52 17.82 -4.29
C ASP A 27 4.06 16.94 -3.12
N GLN A 28 2.91 16.29 -3.26
CA GLN A 28 2.40 15.33 -2.27
C GLN A 28 3.27 14.06 -2.23
N ILE A 29 3.64 13.51 -3.38
CA ILE A 29 4.54 12.34 -3.47
C ILE A 29 5.90 12.65 -2.85
N ILE A 30 6.48 13.83 -3.14
CA ILE A 30 7.73 14.28 -2.53
C ILE A 30 7.58 14.45 -1.01
N SER A 31 6.45 14.98 -0.54
CA SER A 31 6.15 15.10 0.89
C SER A 31 6.10 13.74 1.57
N ILE A 32 5.43 12.74 0.97
CA ILE A 32 5.36 11.36 1.47
C ILE A 32 6.77 10.76 1.56
N ALA A 33 7.59 10.94 0.52
CA ALA A 33 8.96 10.43 0.51
C ALA A 33 9.82 11.05 1.62
N ASN A 34 9.67 12.36 1.89
CA ASN A 34 10.35 13.02 3.01
C ASN A 34 9.86 12.53 4.38
N GLN A 35 8.57 12.28 4.56
CA GLN A 35 8.02 11.69 5.79
C GLN A 35 8.55 10.28 6.01
N ALA A 36 8.65 9.47 4.95
CA ALA A 36 9.24 8.14 5.00
C ALA A 36 10.71 8.22 5.42
N LYS A 37 11.50 9.14 4.83
CA LYS A 37 12.89 9.42 5.21
C LYS A 37 13.02 9.71 6.70
N GLN A 38 12.22 10.62 7.23
CA GLN A 38 12.22 10.96 8.66
C GLN A 38 11.89 9.75 9.55
N THR A 39 11.01 8.85 9.09
CA THR A 39 10.66 7.64 9.83
C THR A 39 11.85 6.69 9.92
N ILE A 40 12.54 6.44 8.79
CA ILE A 40 13.74 5.58 8.74
C ILE A 40 14.91 6.20 9.53
N GLU A 41 15.12 7.51 9.43
CA GLU A 41 16.18 8.22 10.17
C GLU A 41 15.99 8.15 11.70
N ARG A 42 14.76 7.96 12.18
CA ARG A 42 14.46 7.68 13.60
C ARG A 42 14.76 6.24 14.03
N GLY A 43 15.14 5.38 13.08
CA GLY A 43 15.42 3.97 13.30
C GLY A 43 14.20 3.05 13.23
N ASP A 44 13.04 3.55 12.80
CA ASP A 44 11.82 2.75 12.65
C ASP A 44 11.80 2.01 11.31
N LYS A 45 11.11 0.88 11.23
CA LYS A 45 10.81 0.17 9.97
C LYS A 45 9.46 0.63 9.42
N LEU A 46 9.34 0.71 8.10
CA LEU A 46 8.17 1.25 7.44
C LEU A 46 7.72 0.36 6.29
N VAL A 47 6.42 0.07 6.24
CA VAL A 47 5.72 -0.47 5.08
C VAL A 47 4.77 0.61 4.58
N LEU A 48 4.79 0.90 3.29
CA LEU A 48 3.87 1.86 2.67
C LEU A 48 2.79 1.11 1.90
N VAL A 49 1.54 1.50 2.08
CA VAL A 49 0.40 1.04 1.28
C VAL A 49 -0.18 2.25 0.56
N VAL A 50 -0.34 2.18 -0.76
CA VAL A 50 -0.84 3.32 -1.53
C VAL A 50 -2.08 2.95 -2.35
N SER A 51 -3.00 3.91 -2.44
CA SER A 51 -4.16 3.83 -3.32
C SER A 51 -3.84 4.37 -4.71
N ALA A 52 -4.69 4.06 -5.70
CA ALA A 52 -4.71 4.77 -6.96
C ALA A 52 -4.93 6.28 -6.73
N ARG A 53 -4.37 7.12 -7.60
CA ARG A 53 -4.65 8.56 -7.62
C ARG A 53 -6.15 8.81 -7.71
N GLN A 54 -6.60 9.85 -7.02
CA GLN A 54 -8.01 10.27 -7.07
C GLN A 54 -8.51 10.39 -8.52
N GLY A 55 -9.68 9.80 -8.80
CA GLY A 55 -10.30 9.78 -10.12
C GLY A 55 -9.68 8.77 -11.12
N ARG A 56 -8.55 8.10 -10.77
CA ARG A 56 -7.91 7.15 -11.69
C ARG A 56 -8.76 5.89 -11.89
N THR A 57 -9.29 5.34 -10.83
CA THR A 57 -10.16 4.16 -10.87
C THR A 57 -11.42 4.44 -11.69
N ASP A 58 -12.06 5.59 -11.47
CA ASP A 58 -13.26 6.00 -12.24
C ASP A 58 -12.94 6.13 -13.73
N HIS A 59 -11.81 6.75 -14.08
CA HIS A 59 -11.35 6.86 -15.47
C HIS A 59 -11.13 5.49 -16.12
N LEU A 60 -10.54 4.51 -15.41
CA LEU A 60 -10.34 3.15 -15.92
C LEU A 60 -11.66 2.42 -16.11
N ILE A 61 -12.63 2.64 -15.22
CA ILE A 61 -14.01 2.11 -15.38
C ILE A 61 -14.68 2.71 -16.61
N GLU A 62 -14.53 4.00 -16.85
CA GLU A 62 -15.06 4.67 -18.04
C GLU A 62 -14.45 4.13 -19.32
N MET A 63 -13.12 3.92 -19.34
CA MET A 63 -12.44 3.28 -20.48
C MET A 63 -13.02 1.90 -20.81
N ALA A 64 -13.29 1.07 -19.80
CA ALA A 64 -13.89 -0.23 -20.02
C ALA A 64 -15.29 -0.12 -20.66
N LYS A 65 -16.10 0.81 -20.17
CA LYS A 65 -17.46 1.06 -20.68
C LYS A 65 -17.49 1.55 -22.13
N MET A 66 -16.43 2.24 -22.60
CA MET A 66 -16.32 2.64 -24.01
C MET A 66 -16.19 1.43 -24.96
N VAL A 67 -15.74 0.28 -24.46
CA VAL A 67 -15.50 -0.95 -25.24
C VAL A 67 -16.63 -1.95 -25.06
N SER A 68 -17.22 -2.06 -23.87
CA SER A 68 -18.27 -3.03 -23.56
C SER A 68 -19.18 -2.51 -22.45
N ASP A 69 -20.48 -2.68 -22.66
CA ASP A 69 -21.50 -2.37 -21.63
C ASP A 69 -21.49 -3.41 -20.49
N ASN A 70 -20.92 -4.58 -20.72
CA ASN A 70 -20.91 -5.67 -19.74
C ASN A 70 -19.56 -6.42 -19.74
N PRO A 71 -18.44 -5.77 -19.32
CA PRO A 71 -17.16 -6.44 -19.20
C PRO A 71 -17.20 -7.47 -18.08
N SER A 72 -16.41 -8.55 -18.22
CA SER A 72 -16.30 -9.52 -17.13
C SER A 72 -15.68 -8.87 -15.88
N LYS A 73 -16.11 -9.29 -14.70
CA LYS A 73 -15.59 -8.76 -13.42
C LYS A 73 -14.09 -8.97 -13.28
N SER A 74 -13.58 -10.14 -13.72
CA SER A 74 -12.13 -10.44 -13.69
C SER A 74 -11.32 -9.51 -14.61
N ALA A 75 -11.84 -9.17 -15.81
CA ALA A 75 -11.20 -8.19 -16.68
C ALA A 75 -11.22 -6.78 -16.07
N MET A 76 -12.33 -6.43 -15.40
CA MET A 76 -12.44 -5.17 -14.68
C MET A 76 -11.43 -5.07 -13.55
N ASP A 77 -11.33 -6.11 -12.72
CA ASP A 77 -10.36 -6.13 -11.61
C ASP A 77 -8.92 -5.93 -12.12
N ARG A 78 -8.56 -6.61 -13.22
CA ARG A 78 -7.27 -6.40 -13.87
C ARG A 78 -7.03 -4.97 -14.35
N LEU A 79 -8.05 -4.35 -14.92
CA LEU A 79 -7.94 -2.98 -15.45
C LEU A 79 -7.80 -1.96 -14.33
N ILE A 80 -8.68 -2.03 -13.33
CA ILE A 80 -8.73 -0.98 -12.28
C ILE A 80 -7.56 -1.09 -11.30
N SER A 81 -7.01 -2.27 -11.09
CA SER A 81 -5.85 -2.48 -10.19
C SER A 81 -4.57 -1.78 -10.64
N ILE A 82 -4.42 -1.46 -11.93
CA ILE A 82 -3.23 -0.77 -12.45
C ILE A 82 -3.04 0.62 -11.80
N GLY A 83 -4.11 1.22 -11.30
CA GLY A 83 -4.07 2.53 -10.67
C GLY A 83 -3.12 2.61 -9.48
N GLU A 84 -3.13 1.57 -8.66
CA GLU A 84 -2.27 1.45 -7.48
C GLU A 84 -0.81 1.18 -7.86
N ASP A 85 -0.57 0.36 -8.88
CA ASP A 85 0.79 0.08 -9.38
C ASP A 85 1.48 1.36 -9.88
N VAL A 86 0.74 2.24 -10.56
CA VAL A 86 1.25 3.55 -10.98
C VAL A 86 1.65 4.40 -9.77
N SER A 87 0.84 4.41 -8.71
CA SER A 87 1.14 5.17 -7.49
C SER A 87 2.37 4.60 -6.76
N CYS A 88 2.51 3.27 -6.69
CA CYS A 88 3.69 2.61 -6.12
C CYS A 88 4.97 3.02 -6.87
N ALA A 89 4.97 2.91 -8.20
CA ALA A 89 6.12 3.25 -9.02
C ALA A 89 6.50 4.73 -8.89
N TRP A 90 5.50 5.63 -8.85
CA TRP A 90 5.74 7.06 -8.70
C TRP A 90 6.35 7.41 -7.35
N LEU A 91 5.88 6.77 -6.27
CA LEU A 91 6.45 6.95 -4.94
C LEU A 91 7.86 6.35 -4.83
N ALA A 92 8.11 5.19 -5.46
CA ALA A 92 9.43 4.59 -5.51
C ALA A 92 10.46 5.54 -6.14
N ILE A 93 10.13 6.17 -7.27
CA ILE A 93 11.01 7.17 -7.93
C ILE A 93 11.36 8.32 -6.96
N ALA A 94 10.41 8.78 -6.15
CA ALA A 94 10.67 9.86 -5.19
C ALA A 94 11.55 9.41 -4.01
N LEU A 95 11.38 8.17 -3.52
CA LEU A 95 12.22 7.60 -2.48
C LEU A 95 13.65 7.38 -2.98
N GLU A 96 13.81 6.80 -4.17
CA GLU A 96 15.11 6.60 -4.83
C GLU A 96 15.86 7.91 -5.05
N ALA A 97 15.16 8.99 -5.44
CA ALA A 97 15.73 10.32 -5.57
C ALA A 97 16.28 10.88 -4.24
N LEU A 98 15.79 10.38 -3.09
CA LEU A 98 16.30 10.70 -1.75
C LEU A 98 17.36 9.70 -1.25
N GLY A 99 17.76 8.72 -2.08
CA GLY A 99 18.69 7.67 -1.73
C GLY A 99 18.13 6.62 -0.78
N ILE A 100 16.79 6.47 -0.72
CA ILE A 100 16.12 5.53 0.17
C ILE A 100 15.82 4.25 -0.61
N PRO A 101 16.39 3.09 -0.20
CA PRO A 101 16.09 1.81 -0.82
C PRO A 101 14.62 1.43 -0.60
N CYS A 102 13.94 1.04 -1.67
CA CYS A 102 12.55 0.60 -1.62
C CYS A 102 12.28 -0.50 -2.66
N GLU A 103 11.16 -1.18 -2.52
CA GLU A 103 10.71 -2.19 -3.48
C GLU A 103 9.20 -2.10 -3.63
N THR A 104 8.72 -1.96 -4.88
CA THR A 104 7.28 -1.95 -5.18
C THR A 104 6.73 -3.37 -5.24
N MET A 105 5.54 -3.57 -4.69
CA MET A 105 4.88 -4.87 -4.63
C MET A 105 3.41 -4.73 -5.04
N SER A 106 2.98 -5.51 -6.03
CA SER A 106 1.55 -5.72 -6.27
C SER A 106 0.92 -6.50 -5.13
N GLY A 107 -0.41 -6.55 -5.05
CA GLY A 107 -1.10 -7.39 -4.07
C GLY A 107 -0.70 -8.86 -4.13
N ILE A 108 -0.41 -9.38 -5.34
CA ILE A 108 0.11 -10.75 -5.55
C ILE A 108 1.48 -10.92 -4.90
N GLN A 109 2.42 -10.00 -5.18
CA GLN A 109 3.78 -10.05 -4.64
C GLN A 109 3.80 -9.85 -3.12
N ALA A 110 2.88 -9.05 -2.60
CA ALA A 110 2.68 -8.87 -1.15
C ALA A 110 2.00 -10.08 -0.47
N GLY A 111 1.60 -11.10 -1.26
CA GLY A 111 1.01 -12.34 -0.78
C GLY A 111 -0.44 -12.19 -0.28
N ILE A 112 -1.20 -11.24 -0.79
CA ILE A 112 -2.60 -10.99 -0.37
C ILE A 112 -3.52 -11.98 -1.08
N ILE A 113 -3.95 -13.02 -0.38
CA ILE A 113 -4.86 -14.06 -0.90
C ILE A 113 -6.31 -13.70 -0.58
N THR A 114 -7.17 -13.80 -1.58
CA THR A 114 -8.59 -13.45 -1.49
C THR A 114 -9.50 -14.59 -1.93
N ASP A 115 -10.80 -14.42 -1.63
CA ASP A 115 -11.84 -15.19 -2.31
C ASP A 115 -11.99 -14.75 -3.79
N ALA A 116 -12.82 -15.46 -4.55
CA ALA A 116 -13.08 -15.19 -5.98
C ALA A 116 -14.28 -14.24 -6.20
N ASN A 117 -14.62 -13.40 -5.22
CA ASN A 117 -15.69 -12.42 -5.39
C ASN A 117 -15.17 -11.17 -6.11
N PHE A 118 -14.91 -11.28 -7.41
CA PHE A 118 -14.35 -10.21 -8.24
C PHE A 118 -15.12 -8.89 -8.08
N GLY A 119 -14.38 -7.80 -7.93
CA GLY A 119 -14.87 -6.43 -7.70
C GLY A 119 -15.20 -6.11 -6.25
N ASN A 120 -15.26 -7.12 -5.37
CA ASN A 120 -15.50 -6.94 -3.93
C ASN A 120 -14.98 -8.17 -3.14
N ALA A 121 -13.73 -8.54 -3.39
CA ALA A 121 -13.11 -9.71 -2.77
C ALA A 121 -12.80 -9.46 -1.29
N ASN A 122 -12.79 -10.53 -0.50
CA ASN A 122 -12.37 -10.51 0.89
C ASN A 122 -10.98 -11.12 1.02
N ILE A 123 -10.12 -10.55 1.85
CA ILE A 123 -8.84 -11.15 2.20
C ILE A 123 -9.11 -12.39 3.05
N ILE A 124 -8.57 -13.53 2.63
CA ILE A 124 -8.64 -14.81 3.35
C ILE A 124 -7.40 -15.00 4.22
N GLU A 125 -6.22 -14.68 3.67
CA GLU A 125 -4.92 -14.84 4.32
C GLU A 125 -3.89 -13.92 3.67
N ILE A 126 -2.78 -13.66 4.36
CA ILE A 126 -1.63 -12.92 3.82
C ILE A 126 -0.38 -13.78 4.01
N HIS A 127 0.38 -13.96 2.94
CA HIS A 127 1.69 -14.60 2.96
C HIS A 127 2.77 -13.51 2.98
N SER A 128 3.12 -13.00 4.15
CA SER A 128 3.95 -11.81 4.35
C SER A 128 5.46 -12.03 4.16
N GLN A 129 5.90 -13.20 3.68
CA GLN A 129 7.31 -13.56 3.54
C GLN A 129 8.11 -12.57 2.69
N GLU A 130 7.53 -12.13 1.55
CA GLU A 130 8.20 -11.18 0.67
C GLU A 130 8.28 -9.78 1.29
N ILE A 131 7.24 -9.31 1.98
CA ILE A 131 7.28 -8.06 2.73
C ILE A 131 8.37 -8.13 3.81
N SER A 132 8.43 -9.24 4.54
CA SER A 132 9.43 -9.48 5.58
C SER A 132 10.84 -9.55 5.02
N ARG A 133 11.04 -10.16 3.84
CA ARG A 133 12.33 -10.18 3.12
C ARG A 133 12.80 -8.75 2.82
N VAL A 134 11.94 -7.94 2.20
CA VAL A 134 12.26 -6.55 1.84
C VAL A 134 12.63 -5.72 3.07
N LEU A 135 11.85 -5.86 4.17
CA LEU A 135 12.16 -5.23 5.45
C LEU A 135 13.49 -5.72 6.06
N GLY A 136 13.83 -6.99 5.87
CA GLY A 136 15.09 -7.59 6.31
C GLY A 136 16.31 -7.06 5.53
N GLU A 137 16.12 -6.63 4.29
CA GLU A 137 17.11 -5.98 3.44
C GLU A 137 17.24 -4.46 3.71
N ASN A 138 16.60 -3.94 4.75
CA ASN A 138 16.50 -2.52 5.07
C ASN A 138 15.96 -1.66 3.92
N LYS A 139 15.03 -2.21 3.15
CA LYS A 139 14.27 -1.51 2.12
C LYS A 139 12.86 -1.22 2.62
N ILE A 140 12.20 -0.22 2.03
CA ILE A 140 10.79 0.08 2.26
C ILE A 140 9.94 -0.71 1.26
N PRO A 141 9.09 -1.68 1.70
CA PRO A 141 8.07 -2.25 0.84
C PRO A 141 7.01 -1.19 0.53
N ILE A 142 6.68 -1.00 -0.76
CA ILE A 142 5.60 -0.14 -1.22
C ILE A 142 4.53 -1.04 -1.84
N VAL A 143 3.46 -1.28 -1.13
CA VAL A 143 2.42 -2.23 -1.52
C VAL A 143 1.27 -1.51 -2.21
N ALA A 144 0.87 -2.02 -3.37
CA ALA A 144 -0.35 -1.62 -4.03
C ALA A 144 -1.56 -2.09 -3.19
N GLY A 145 -2.29 -1.13 -2.62
CA GLY A 145 -3.52 -1.42 -1.89
C GLY A 145 -4.62 -1.92 -2.82
N PHE A 146 -5.79 -2.28 -2.27
CA PHE A 146 -6.97 -2.65 -3.06
C PHE A 146 -6.85 -3.96 -3.85
N GLN A 147 -5.66 -4.50 -4.09
CA GLN A 147 -5.38 -5.68 -4.90
C GLN A 147 -5.22 -6.94 -4.04
N GLY A 148 -5.59 -8.07 -4.62
CA GLY A 148 -5.29 -9.39 -4.10
C GLY A 148 -5.29 -10.44 -5.22
N VAL A 149 -5.16 -11.70 -4.86
CA VAL A 149 -5.15 -12.81 -5.81
C VAL A 149 -5.92 -13.98 -5.22
N THR A 150 -6.69 -14.67 -6.05
CA THR A 150 -7.29 -15.94 -5.65
C THR A 150 -6.23 -17.03 -5.50
N ARG A 151 -6.53 -18.12 -4.80
CA ARG A 151 -5.65 -19.29 -4.73
C ARG A 151 -5.30 -19.89 -6.11
N ASN A 152 -6.10 -19.59 -7.13
CA ASN A 152 -5.86 -20.01 -8.52
C ASN A 152 -5.01 -19.01 -9.33
N GLY A 153 -4.52 -17.92 -8.71
CA GLY A 153 -3.67 -16.93 -9.36
C GLY A 153 -4.43 -15.85 -10.15
N GLU A 154 -5.75 -15.73 -9.95
CA GLU A 154 -6.56 -14.70 -10.61
C GLU A 154 -6.55 -13.42 -9.76
N LEU A 155 -6.22 -12.28 -10.39
CA LEU A 155 -6.21 -10.98 -9.73
C LEU A 155 -7.62 -10.55 -9.35
N THR A 156 -7.77 -10.04 -8.14
CA THR A 156 -9.03 -9.54 -7.56
C THR A 156 -8.85 -8.15 -7.00
N THR A 157 -9.97 -7.43 -6.80
CA THR A 157 -10.01 -6.15 -6.09
C THR A 157 -10.95 -6.21 -4.89
N LEU A 158 -10.57 -5.49 -3.81
CA LEU A 158 -11.24 -5.57 -2.49
C LEU A 158 -12.51 -4.71 -2.38
N GLY A 159 -12.86 -3.95 -3.41
CA GLY A 159 -13.98 -3.05 -3.34
C GLY A 159 -13.67 -1.73 -2.59
N ARG A 160 -14.70 -0.97 -2.26
CA ARG A 160 -14.58 0.37 -1.66
C ARG A 160 -13.86 0.32 -0.30
N GLY A 161 -12.86 1.20 -0.09
CA GLY A 161 -12.04 1.20 1.12
C GLY A 161 -10.96 0.10 1.14
N GLY A 162 -10.80 -0.66 0.04
CA GLY A 162 -9.91 -1.82 -0.03
C GLY A 162 -8.45 -1.53 0.34
N SER A 163 -7.92 -0.33 0.04
CA SER A 163 -6.53 0.00 0.45
C SER A 163 -6.38 0.17 1.97
N ASP A 164 -7.42 0.61 2.68
CA ASP A 164 -7.42 0.67 4.14
C ASP A 164 -7.46 -0.74 4.72
N VAL A 165 -8.30 -1.62 4.15
CA VAL A 165 -8.36 -3.04 4.50
C VAL A 165 -6.99 -3.71 4.27
N THR A 166 -6.34 -3.44 3.13
CA THR A 166 -4.97 -3.93 2.84
C THR A 166 -3.99 -3.53 3.95
N ALA A 167 -3.97 -2.25 4.33
CA ALA A 167 -3.03 -1.76 5.34
C ALA A 167 -3.26 -2.39 6.72
N VAL A 168 -4.51 -2.48 7.16
CA VAL A 168 -4.88 -3.09 8.43
C VAL A 168 -4.53 -4.58 8.44
N ALA A 169 -4.81 -5.29 7.36
CA ALA A 169 -4.51 -6.72 7.25
C ALA A 169 -2.99 -6.99 7.26
N ILE A 170 -2.19 -6.20 6.52
CA ILE A 170 -0.72 -6.28 6.56
C ILE A 170 -0.18 -5.96 7.95
N ALA A 171 -0.70 -4.91 8.60
CA ALA A 171 -0.27 -4.53 9.95
C ALA A 171 -0.55 -5.63 10.97
N SER A 172 -1.71 -6.26 10.89
CA SER A 172 -2.09 -7.39 11.73
C SER A 172 -1.18 -8.61 11.50
N GLU A 173 -0.95 -8.98 10.25
CA GLU A 173 -0.11 -10.12 9.88
C GLU A 173 1.35 -9.95 10.33
N LEU A 174 1.91 -8.75 10.13
CA LEU A 174 3.27 -8.44 10.55
C LEU A 174 3.42 -8.14 12.05
N SER A 175 2.32 -8.13 12.81
CA SER A 175 2.30 -7.65 14.21
C SER A 175 2.94 -6.27 14.33
N ALA A 176 2.58 -5.35 13.44
CA ALA A 176 3.13 -4.00 13.43
C ALA A 176 2.74 -3.23 14.69
N ASP A 177 3.66 -2.41 15.19
CA ASP A 177 3.42 -1.59 16.38
C ASP A 177 2.39 -0.48 16.11
N ILE A 178 2.36 0.02 14.87
CA ILE A 178 1.48 1.13 14.47
C ILE A 178 0.93 0.88 13.06
N CYS A 179 -0.38 1.12 12.88
CA CYS A 179 -1.02 1.24 11.57
C CYS A 179 -1.59 2.65 11.42
N GLU A 180 -1.05 3.42 10.48
CA GLU A 180 -1.47 4.80 10.20
C GLU A 180 -2.25 4.87 8.89
N ILE A 181 -3.47 5.39 8.94
CA ILE A 181 -4.29 5.68 7.76
C ILE A 181 -4.24 7.19 7.52
N CYS A 182 -3.45 7.59 6.52
CA CYS A 182 -3.29 9.00 6.14
C CYS A 182 -4.31 9.36 5.05
N GLY A 183 -5.16 10.33 5.34
CA GLY A 183 -6.20 10.85 4.44
C GLY A 183 -6.20 12.37 4.44
N ASP A 184 -7.25 12.93 3.88
CA ASP A 184 -7.55 14.36 3.80
C ASP A 184 -8.46 14.86 4.93
N VAL A 185 -8.68 14.03 5.95
CA VAL A 185 -9.48 14.35 7.15
C VAL A 185 -8.58 14.37 8.40
N ASP A 186 -8.89 15.28 9.32
CA ASP A 186 -8.11 15.48 10.54
C ASP A 186 -8.25 14.36 11.59
N GLY A 187 -9.05 13.33 11.30
CA GLY A 187 -9.26 12.17 12.17
C GLY A 187 -10.67 11.57 12.05
N VAL A 188 -10.88 10.46 12.73
CA VAL A 188 -12.20 9.85 12.94
C VAL A 188 -12.71 10.33 14.30
N TYR A 189 -13.86 10.99 14.32
CA TYR A 189 -14.50 11.51 15.53
C TYR A 189 -15.64 10.60 15.97
#